data_f70e1ce48ca0d9e3771bad0efa810144
#
_entry.id   f70e1ce48ca0d9e3771bad0efa810144
#
_cell.length_a   1.000
_cell.length_b   1.000
_cell.length_c   1.000
_cell.angle_alpha   90.00
_cell.angle_beta   90.00
_cell.angle_gamma   90.00
#
_symmetry.space_group_name_H-M   'P 1'
#
loop_
_entity.id
_entity.type
_entity.pdbx_description
1 polymer ?
#
loop_
_entity_poly.entity_id
_entity_poly.type
_entity_poly.pdbx_seq_one_letter_code
_entity_poly.pdbx_strand_id
1 'polypeptide(L)'
;MTTAMDTSDGALFDGRYRIIRRLGQGGMARVFLATDESLHRDVAIKVLADRHSDDPHFIERFQREARAAARLNHPNIVQVYDQSLTGQAYIVQEYVEGETLKDLIRREAPLEPRRAITIALQMLAALRIAHQQGVVHRDVKPQNILIQPDGKVKVADFGIASAGGD
;
A
#
# COMPACT_ATOMS: atom_id res chain seq x y z
N MET A 1 15.86 19.25 11.77
CA MET A 1 16.32 17.89 11.49
C MET A 1 15.22 16.92 11.92
N THR A 2 14.57 16.30 10.97
CA THR A 2 13.59 15.25 11.30
C THR A 2 14.36 14.01 11.73
N THR A 3 14.25 13.63 13.00
CA THR A 3 14.85 12.38 13.47
C THR A 3 14.11 11.23 12.80
N ALA A 4 14.83 10.42 12.03
CA ALA A 4 14.26 9.22 11.42
C ALA A 4 13.74 8.30 12.53
N MET A 5 12.50 7.84 12.42
CA MET A 5 11.93 6.91 13.38
C MET A 5 12.58 5.54 13.23
N ASP A 6 12.78 4.85 14.35
CA ASP A 6 13.34 3.50 14.36
C ASP A 6 12.35 2.53 13.71
N THR A 7 12.80 1.85 12.67
CA THR A 7 12.04 0.84 11.93
C THR A 7 12.66 -0.56 12.04
N SER A 8 13.53 -0.77 13.04
CA SER A 8 14.08 -2.09 13.32
C SER A 8 13.03 -3.04 13.88
N ASP A 9 13.25 -4.34 13.70
CA ASP A 9 12.35 -5.38 14.22
C ASP A 9 12.21 -5.25 15.75
N GLY A 10 10.96 -5.21 16.22
CA GLY A 10 10.62 -4.99 17.62
C GLY A 10 10.53 -3.54 18.07
N ALA A 11 10.96 -2.57 17.26
CA ALA A 11 10.84 -1.15 17.60
C ALA A 11 9.39 -0.69 17.68
N LEU A 12 9.12 0.24 18.60
CA LEU A 12 7.82 0.90 18.69
C LEU A 12 7.84 2.17 17.84
N PHE A 13 7.27 2.07 16.65
CA PHE A 13 7.17 3.16 15.69
C PHE A 13 6.03 4.10 16.08
N ASP A 14 6.32 5.40 16.15
CA ASP A 14 5.37 6.48 16.53
C ASP A 14 4.59 6.20 17.83
N GLY A 15 5.21 5.52 18.78
CA GLY A 15 4.59 5.22 20.08
C GLY A 15 3.38 4.28 20.05
N ARG A 16 3.06 3.69 18.89
CA ARG A 16 1.83 2.91 18.70
C ARG A 16 2.03 1.61 17.92
N TYR A 17 2.90 1.61 16.92
CA TYR A 17 3.03 0.49 16.00
C TYR A 17 4.30 -0.30 16.27
N ARG A 18 4.18 -1.53 16.71
CA ARG A 18 5.33 -2.40 16.93
C ARG A 18 5.73 -3.07 15.63
N ILE A 19 6.91 -2.72 15.14
CA ILE A 19 7.48 -3.29 13.91
C ILE A 19 7.75 -4.78 14.09
N ILE A 20 7.22 -5.61 13.20
CA ILE A 20 7.46 -7.05 13.20
C ILE A 20 8.58 -7.37 12.22
N ARG A 21 8.45 -6.96 10.96
CA ARG A 21 9.43 -7.18 9.91
C ARG A 21 9.18 -6.30 8.70
N ARG A 22 10.19 -6.20 7.86
CA ARG A 22 10.07 -5.53 6.58
C ARG A 22 9.33 -6.41 5.57
N LEU A 23 8.37 -5.83 4.85
CA LEU A 23 7.61 -6.50 3.78
C LEU A 23 8.20 -6.23 2.41
N GLY A 24 8.73 -5.04 2.17
CA GLY A 24 9.27 -4.68 0.87
C GLY A 24 9.88 -3.28 0.83
N GLN A 25 10.45 -2.98 -0.32
CA GLN A 25 11.00 -1.66 -0.63
C GLN A 25 10.65 -1.31 -2.08
N GLY A 26 9.94 -0.20 -2.24
CA GLY A 26 9.73 0.44 -3.53
C GLY A 26 10.70 1.61 -3.72
N GLY A 27 10.61 2.26 -4.90
CA GLY A 27 11.45 3.42 -5.21
C GLY A 27 11.30 4.61 -4.27
N MET A 28 10.11 4.80 -3.67
CA MET A 28 9.77 5.95 -2.83
C MET A 28 9.59 5.61 -1.35
N ALA A 29 9.25 4.37 -1.02
CA ALA A 29 8.87 3.99 0.33
C ALA A 29 9.38 2.59 0.72
N ARG A 30 9.53 2.40 2.03
CA ARG A 30 9.74 1.11 2.67
C ARG A 30 8.43 0.66 3.31
N VAL A 31 8.11 -0.61 3.24
CA VAL A 31 6.86 -1.16 3.81
C VAL A 31 7.21 -2.17 4.89
N PHE A 32 6.56 -2.04 6.05
CA PHE A 32 6.75 -2.89 7.21
C PHE A 32 5.43 -3.51 7.66
N LEU A 33 5.49 -4.76 8.08
CA LEU A 33 4.44 -5.37 8.89
C LEU A 33 4.63 -4.88 10.33
N ALA A 34 3.56 -4.42 10.95
CA ALA A 34 3.55 -4.00 12.34
C ALA A 34 2.24 -4.39 13.02
N THR A 35 2.28 -4.47 14.35
CA THR A 35 1.06 -4.58 15.17
C THR A 35 0.67 -3.20 15.70
N ASP A 36 -0.54 -2.77 15.44
CA ASP A 36 -1.17 -1.62 16.10
C ASP A 36 -1.51 -2.03 17.53
N GLU A 37 -0.71 -1.59 18.50
CA GLU A 37 -0.89 -1.95 19.91
C GLU A 37 -2.16 -1.36 20.53
N SER A 38 -2.70 -0.29 19.97
CA SER A 38 -3.93 0.34 20.44
C SER A 38 -5.18 -0.43 20.03
N LEU A 39 -5.19 -1.01 18.83
CA LEU A 39 -6.32 -1.74 18.26
C LEU A 39 -6.11 -3.25 18.19
N HIS A 40 -4.94 -3.74 18.62
CA HIS A 40 -4.57 -5.17 18.63
C HIS A 40 -4.78 -5.85 17.28
N ARG A 41 -4.27 -5.21 16.21
CA ARG A 41 -4.37 -5.75 14.85
C ARG A 41 -3.08 -5.53 14.06
N ASP A 42 -2.84 -6.40 13.10
CA ASP A 42 -1.73 -6.24 12.17
C ASP A 42 -2.05 -5.19 11.10
N VAL A 43 -1.05 -4.40 10.77
CA VAL A 43 -1.12 -3.32 9.79
C VAL A 43 0.14 -3.34 8.92
N ALA A 44 0.05 -2.75 7.73
CA ALA A 44 1.21 -2.43 6.92
C ALA A 44 1.52 -0.94 7.06
N ILE A 45 2.77 -0.60 7.39
CA ILE A 45 3.23 0.79 7.48
C ILE A 45 4.14 1.09 6.31
N LYS A 46 3.74 2.07 5.52
CA LYS A 46 4.50 2.57 4.38
C LYS A 46 5.19 3.86 4.79
N VAL A 47 6.51 3.82 4.90
CA VAL A 47 7.34 4.95 5.34
C VAL A 47 8.06 5.53 4.15
N LEU A 48 7.94 6.85 3.95
CA LEU A 48 8.66 7.56 2.89
C LEU A 48 10.18 7.36 3.08
N ALA A 49 10.87 7.02 2.00
CA ALA A 49 12.31 6.78 2.06
C ALA A 49 13.07 8.07 2.40
N ASP A 50 14.13 7.94 3.20
CA ASP A 50 14.90 9.07 3.73
C ASP A 50 15.42 10.04 2.64
N ARG A 51 15.79 9.50 1.47
CA ARG A 51 16.21 10.31 0.29
C ARG A 51 15.15 11.25 -0.25
N HIS A 52 13.88 11.05 0.13
CA HIS A 52 12.73 11.87 -0.29
C HIS A 52 12.10 12.63 0.88
N SER A 53 12.60 12.43 2.11
CA SER A 53 12.03 13.01 3.33
C SER A 53 12.20 14.52 3.41
N ASP A 54 13.17 15.08 2.70
CA ASP A 54 13.47 16.51 2.69
C ASP A 54 12.97 17.21 1.41
N ASP A 55 12.34 16.49 0.47
CA ASP A 55 11.79 17.07 -0.75
C ASP A 55 10.28 17.37 -0.57
N PRO A 56 9.89 18.67 -0.46
CA PRO A 56 8.49 19.06 -0.24
C PRO A 56 7.53 18.53 -1.30
N HIS A 57 7.97 18.38 -2.56
CA HIS A 57 7.12 17.89 -3.65
C HIS A 57 6.79 16.40 -3.48
N PHE A 58 7.76 15.59 -3.01
CA PHE A 58 7.52 14.19 -2.71
C PHE A 58 6.59 14.03 -1.51
N ILE A 59 6.81 14.80 -0.45
CA ILE A 59 5.98 14.77 0.76
C ILE A 59 4.54 15.17 0.41
N GLU A 60 4.34 16.27 -0.29
CA GLU A 60 3.00 16.73 -0.69
C GLU A 60 2.27 15.70 -1.55
N ARG A 61 2.97 15.11 -2.53
CA ARG A 61 2.40 14.05 -3.37
C ARG A 61 2.00 12.83 -2.54
N PHE A 62 2.90 12.34 -1.70
CA PHE A 62 2.66 11.20 -0.81
C PHE A 62 1.43 11.43 0.08
N GLN A 63 1.31 12.63 0.66
CA GLN A 63 0.19 13.03 1.48
C GLN A 63 -1.13 13.12 0.71
N ARG A 64 -1.11 13.73 -0.46
CA ARG A 64 -2.30 13.88 -1.31
C ARG A 64 -2.85 12.52 -1.73
N GLU A 65 -1.99 11.61 -2.10
CA GLU A 65 -2.33 10.26 -2.52
C GLU A 65 -2.90 9.45 -1.35
N ALA A 66 -2.31 9.57 -0.17
CA ALA A 66 -2.84 8.94 1.03
C ALA A 66 -4.26 9.44 1.37
N ARG A 67 -4.52 10.74 1.25
CA ARG A 67 -5.86 11.31 1.49
C ARG A 67 -6.87 10.82 0.46
N ALA A 68 -6.49 10.70 -0.82
CA ALA A 68 -7.35 10.17 -1.86
C ALA A 68 -7.71 8.70 -1.60
N ALA A 69 -6.71 7.89 -1.27
CA ALA A 69 -6.90 6.47 -0.95
C ALA A 69 -7.72 6.25 0.34
N ALA A 70 -7.55 7.12 1.34
CA ALA A 70 -8.27 7.02 2.61
C ALA A 70 -9.80 7.16 2.48
N ARG A 71 -10.28 7.82 1.41
CA ARG A 71 -11.72 7.95 1.13
C ARG A 71 -12.33 6.71 0.47
N LEU A 72 -11.48 5.80 -0.03
CA LEU A 72 -11.95 4.58 -0.69
C LEU A 72 -12.20 3.49 0.33
N ASN A 73 -13.41 2.96 0.33
CA ASN A 73 -13.80 1.81 1.16
C ASN A 73 -14.49 0.77 0.29
N HIS A 74 -13.81 -0.33 0.02
CA HIS A 74 -14.32 -1.43 -0.80
C HIS A 74 -13.56 -2.72 -0.49
N PRO A 75 -14.21 -3.90 -0.52
CA PRO A 75 -13.55 -5.19 -0.24
C PRO A 75 -12.36 -5.51 -1.14
N ASN A 76 -12.33 -4.96 -2.36
CA ASN A 76 -11.23 -5.16 -3.31
C ASN A 76 -10.21 -4.02 -3.34
N ILE A 77 -10.21 -3.15 -2.34
CA ILE A 77 -9.25 -2.05 -2.18
C ILE A 77 -8.54 -2.20 -0.83
N VAL A 78 -7.22 -2.07 -0.82
CA VAL A 78 -6.44 -1.98 0.43
C VAL A 78 -6.84 -0.70 1.16
N GLN A 79 -7.39 -0.86 2.38
CA GLN A 79 -7.87 0.24 3.18
C GLN A 79 -6.71 1.04 3.80
N VAL A 80 -6.75 2.35 3.70
CA VAL A 80 -5.88 3.25 4.47
C VAL A 80 -6.54 3.54 5.81
N TYR A 81 -5.80 3.32 6.90
CA TYR A 81 -6.30 3.51 8.26
C TYR A 81 -5.89 4.83 8.88
N ASP A 82 -4.64 5.24 8.64
CA ASP A 82 -4.06 6.42 9.27
C ASP A 82 -2.88 6.94 8.45
N GLN A 83 -2.43 8.16 8.74
CA GLN A 83 -1.23 8.74 8.13
C GLN A 83 -0.61 9.78 9.06
N SER A 84 0.71 9.94 9.00
CA SER A 84 1.38 11.07 9.63
C SER A 84 1.90 12.04 8.57
N LEU A 85 1.71 13.31 8.84
CA LEU A 85 2.10 14.42 7.96
C LEU A 85 3.18 15.30 8.59
N THR A 86 3.54 15.05 9.85
CA THR A 86 4.55 15.78 10.61
C THR A 86 5.72 14.87 10.91
N GLY A 87 6.93 15.37 10.75
CA GLY A 87 8.13 14.56 10.89
C GLY A 87 8.32 13.60 9.71
N GLN A 88 8.62 12.35 10.00
CA GLN A 88 8.73 11.32 8.95
C GLN A 88 7.35 10.97 8.39
N ALA A 89 7.15 11.15 7.08
CA ALA A 89 5.89 10.84 6.44
C ALA A 89 5.67 9.33 6.34
N TYR A 90 4.52 8.85 6.79
CA TYR A 90 4.11 7.46 6.68
C TYR A 90 2.60 7.30 6.49
N ILE A 91 2.21 6.14 5.99
CA ILE A 91 0.82 5.72 5.82
C ILE A 91 0.64 4.38 6.51
N VAL A 92 -0.42 4.26 7.31
CA VAL A 92 -0.85 3.00 7.91
C VAL A 92 -2.01 2.46 7.12
N GLN A 93 -1.89 1.23 6.65
CA GLN A 93 -2.89 0.59 5.81
C GLN A 93 -3.17 -0.84 6.24
N GLU A 94 -4.24 -1.39 5.72
CA GLU A 94 -4.60 -2.80 5.88
C GLU A 94 -3.41 -3.70 5.52
N TYR A 95 -3.07 -4.63 6.40
CA TYR A 95 -2.17 -5.72 6.06
C TYR A 95 -2.96 -6.80 5.33
N VAL A 96 -2.55 -7.09 4.11
CA VAL A 96 -3.14 -8.15 3.28
C VAL A 96 -2.19 -9.33 3.25
N GLU A 97 -2.57 -10.41 3.90
CA GLU A 97 -1.84 -11.67 3.81
C GLU A 97 -2.13 -12.33 2.46
N GLY A 98 -1.07 -12.58 1.69
CA GLY A 98 -1.18 -13.14 0.36
C GLY A 98 0.05 -12.87 -0.50
N GLU A 99 -0.10 -13.11 -1.79
CA GLU A 99 0.93 -12.86 -2.79
C GLU A 99 0.51 -11.76 -3.75
N THR A 100 1.46 -11.16 -4.46
CA THR A 100 1.15 -10.25 -5.55
C THR A 100 0.71 -11.04 -6.79
N LEU A 101 -0.10 -10.41 -7.65
CA LEU A 101 -0.43 -10.98 -8.96
C LEU A 101 0.85 -11.24 -9.78
N LYS A 102 1.89 -10.42 -9.60
CA LYS A 102 3.18 -10.64 -10.26
C LYS A 102 3.82 -11.97 -9.84
N ASP A 103 3.80 -12.29 -8.54
CA ASP A 103 4.35 -13.55 -8.05
C ASP A 103 3.52 -14.75 -8.50
N LEU A 104 2.20 -14.61 -8.51
CA LEU A 104 1.31 -15.63 -9.06
C LEU A 104 1.60 -15.88 -10.55
N ILE A 105 1.74 -14.85 -11.36
CA ILE A 105 2.08 -14.97 -12.78
C ILE A 105 3.43 -15.66 -12.97
N ARG A 106 4.44 -15.29 -12.19
CA ARG A 106 5.77 -15.92 -12.27
C ARG A 106 5.73 -17.42 -11.95
N ARG A 107 4.88 -17.81 -11.03
CA ARG A 107 4.78 -19.20 -10.56
C ARG A 107 3.90 -20.08 -11.45
N GLU A 108 2.82 -19.52 -12.01
CA GLU A 108 1.75 -20.31 -12.62
C GLU A 108 1.39 -19.92 -14.07
N ALA A 109 2.02 -18.90 -14.66
CA ALA A 109 1.66 -18.50 -16.03
C ALA A 109 1.93 -19.60 -17.06
N PRO A 110 1.02 -19.73 -18.07
CA PRO A 110 -0.21 -18.96 -18.30
C PRO A 110 -1.31 -19.33 -17.29
N LEU A 111 -2.03 -18.32 -16.79
CA LEU A 111 -3.15 -18.55 -15.87
C LEU A 111 -4.32 -19.20 -16.61
N GLU A 112 -5.07 -20.02 -15.89
CA GLU A 112 -6.33 -20.56 -16.38
C GLU A 112 -7.30 -19.39 -16.68
N PRO A 113 -7.98 -19.36 -17.87
CA PRO A 113 -8.76 -18.21 -18.30
C PRO A 113 -9.86 -17.76 -17.32
N ARG A 114 -10.56 -18.70 -16.69
CA ARG A 114 -11.58 -18.37 -15.68
C ARG A 114 -10.98 -17.69 -14.45
N ARG A 115 -9.81 -18.14 -14.02
CA ARG A 115 -9.09 -17.53 -12.89
C ARG A 115 -8.66 -16.10 -13.24
N ALA A 116 -8.11 -15.90 -14.43
CA ALA A 116 -7.72 -14.57 -14.91
C ALA A 116 -8.93 -13.62 -14.97
N ILE A 117 -10.08 -14.09 -15.46
CA ILE A 117 -11.33 -13.31 -15.50
C ILE A 117 -11.80 -12.98 -14.08
N THR A 118 -11.80 -13.93 -13.16
CA THR A 118 -12.21 -13.71 -11.76
C THR A 118 -11.34 -12.65 -11.08
N ILE A 119 -10.04 -12.67 -11.31
CA ILE A 119 -9.12 -11.64 -10.82
C ILE A 119 -9.45 -10.27 -11.44
N ALA A 120 -9.60 -10.22 -12.76
CA ALA A 120 -9.90 -8.99 -13.50
C ALA A 120 -11.23 -8.36 -13.06
N LEU A 121 -12.27 -9.13 -12.83
CA LEU A 121 -13.56 -8.64 -12.37
C LEU A 121 -13.47 -7.95 -11.00
N GLN A 122 -12.70 -8.51 -10.09
CA GLN A 122 -12.47 -7.90 -8.78
C GLN A 122 -11.66 -6.60 -8.89
N MET A 123 -10.65 -6.57 -9.75
CA MET A 123 -9.89 -5.34 -10.04
C MET A 123 -10.80 -4.25 -10.61
N LEU A 124 -11.66 -4.59 -11.57
CA LEU A 124 -12.60 -3.66 -12.18
C LEU A 124 -13.61 -3.12 -11.15
N ALA A 125 -14.09 -3.95 -10.23
CA ALA A 125 -14.96 -3.50 -9.15
C ALA A 125 -14.26 -2.44 -8.27
N ALA A 126 -13.00 -2.65 -7.91
CA ALA A 126 -12.21 -1.67 -7.17
C ALA A 126 -12.02 -0.36 -7.95
N LEU A 127 -11.62 -0.44 -9.20
CA LEU A 127 -11.40 0.73 -10.05
C LEU A 127 -12.69 1.51 -10.30
N ARG A 128 -13.81 0.84 -10.46
CA ARG A 128 -15.12 1.48 -10.61
C ARG A 128 -15.46 2.36 -9.41
N ILE A 129 -15.28 1.86 -8.19
CA ILE A 129 -15.53 2.62 -6.97
C ILE A 129 -14.59 3.82 -6.86
N ALA A 130 -13.32 3.63 -7.15
CA ALA A 130 -12.34 4.73 -7.15
C ALA A 130 -12.74 5.83 -8.14
N HIS A 131 -13.08 5.47 -9.38
CA HIS A 131 -13.48 6.43 -10.41
C HIS A 131 -14.77 7.17 -10.06
N GLN A 132 -15.75 6.51 -9.44
CA GLN A 132 -16.97 7.17 -8.95
C GLN A 132 -16.68 8.24 -7.89
N GLN A 133 -15.57 8.12 -7.18
CA GLN A 133 -15.11 9.10 -6.20
C GLN A 133 -14.04 10.06 -6.74
N GLY A 134 -13.83 10.07 -8.04
CA GLY A 134 -12.88 10.95 -8.70
C GLY A 134 -11.40 10.55 -8.49
N VAL A 135 -11.14 9.33 -8.03
CA VAL A 135 -9.78 8.82 -7.80
C VAL A 135 -9.37 7.92 -8.96
N VAL A 136 -8.28 8.27 -9.63
CA VAL A 136 -7.67 7.46 -10.69
C VAL A 136 -6.40 6.80 -10.14
N HIS A 137 -6.25 5.49 -10.39
CA HIS A 137 -5.13 4.72 -9.84
C HIS A 137 -3.77 5.15 -10.40
N ARG A 138 -3.67 5.31 -11.71
CA ARG A 138 -2.48 5.75 -12.48
C ARG A 138 -1.29 4.78 -12.52
N ASP A 139 -1.31 3.70 -11.75
CA ASP A 139 -0.21 2.71 -11.72
C ASP A 139 -0.74 1.28 -11.56
N VAL A 140 -1.75 0.91 -12.36
CA VAL A 140 -2.28 -0.47 -12.36
C VAL A 140 -1.25 -1.40 -12.98
N LYS A 141 -0.74 -2.32 -12.16
CA LYS A 141 0.24 -3.33 -12.57
C LYS A 141 0.19 -4.52 -11.63
N PRO A 142 0.71 -5.70 -12.03
CA PRO A 142 0.63 -6.91 -11.21
C PRO A 142 1.25 -6.79 -9.82
N GLN A 143 2.23 -5.91 -9.63
CA GLN A 143 2.85 -5.65 -8.33
C GLN A 143 1.91 -4.99 -7.33
N ASN A 144 0.91 -4.24 -7.83
CA ASN A 144 -0.06 -3.49 -7.01
C ASN A 144 -1.37 -4.24 -6.82
N ILE A 145 -1.43 -5.50 -7.21
CA ILE A 145 -2.59 -6.38 -7.03
C ILE A 145 -2.19 -7.48 -6.06
N LEU A 146 -2.89 -7.56 -4.94
CA LEU A 146 -2.68 -8.57 -3.91
C LEU A 146 -3.78 -9.63 -3.99
N ILE A 147 -3.40 -10.89 -3.83
CA ILE A 147 -4.31 -12.05 -3.89
C ILE A 147 -4.19 -12.82 -2.59
N GLN A 148 -5.29 -12.88 -1.85
CA GLN A 148 -5.38 -13.64 -0.61
C GLN A 148 -5.52 -15.14 -0.89
N PRO A 149 -5.24 -16.01 0.10
CA PRO A 149 -5.35 -17.47 -0.06
C PRO A 149 -6.75 -17.96 -0.48
N ASP A 150 -7.80 -17.22 -0.09
CA ASP A 150 -9.19 -17.49 -0.47
C ASP A 150 -9.57 -17.01 -1.89
N GLY A 151 -8.62 -16.41 -2.61
CA GLY A 151 -8.82 -15.86 -3.95
C GLY A 151 -9.34 -14.42 -3.99
N LYS A 152 -9.55 -13.77 -2.84
CA LYS A 152 -9.93 -12.35 -2.80
C LYS A 152 -8.81 -11.47 -3.31
N VAL A 153 -9.14 -10.56 -4.20
CA VAL A 153 -8.21 -9.61 -4.81
C VAL A 153 -8.34 -8.25 -4.13
N LYS A 154 -7.21 -7.63 -3.81
CA LYS A 154 -7.15 -6.26 -3.30
C LYS A 154 -6.19 -5.41 -4.11
N VAL A 155 -6.69 -4.29 -4.60
CA VAL A 155 -5.88 -3.29 -5.33
C VAL A 155 -5.22 -2.37 -4.33
N ALA A 156 -3.90 -2.25 -4.43
CA ALA A 156 -3.06 -1.42 -3.57
C ALA A 156 -2.51 -0.20 -4.31
N ASP A 157 -1.99 0.76 -3.56
CA ASP A 157 -1.22 1.90 -4.05
C ASP A 157 -1.99 2.81 -5.03
N PHE A 158 -3.26 3.13 -4.68
CA PHE A 158 -4.03 4.13 -5.41
C PHE A 158 -3.34 5.49 -5.38
N GLY A 159 -3.10 6.06 -6.55
CA GLY A 159 -2.63 7.42 -6.72
C GLY A 159 -1.16 7.66 -6.39
N ILE A 160 -0.39 6.63 -6.01
CA ILE A 160 1.07 6.76 -5.87
C ILE A 160 1.68 6.79 -7.27
N ALA A 161 1.46 7.89 -7.97
CA ALA A 161 2.01 8.09 -9.29
C ALA A 161 3.53 7.96 -9.24
N SER A 162 4.05 7.12 -10.10
CA SER A 162 5.47 6.98 -10.33
C SER A 162 6.12 8.36 -10.45
N ALA A 163 7.02 8.67 -9.54
CA ALA A 163 8.01 9.69 -9.77
C ALA A 163 9.04 9.08 -10.71
N GLY A 164 8.78 9.16 -11.98
CA GLY A 164 9.74 8.62 -12.93
C GLY A 164 9.16 8.48 -14.31
N GLY A 165 9.47 9.46 -15.11
CA GLY A 165 9.62 9.28 -16.53
C GLY A 165 8.43 9.74 -17.36
N ASP A 166 8.67 10.85 -17.96
CA ASP A 166 8.63 10.90 -19.41
C ASP A 166 9.83 10.14 -19.97
#